data_b520221cf676d5b6ced3d4ead95be481
#
_entry.id   b520221cf676d5b6ced3d4ead95be481
#
_cell.length_a   1.000
_cell.length_b   1.000
_cell.length_c   1.000
_cell.angle_alpha   90.00
_cell.angle_beta   90.00
_cell.angle_gamma   90.00
#
_symmetry.space_group_name_H-M   'P 1'
#
loop_
_entity.id
_entity.type
_entity.pdbx_description
1 polymer ?
#
loop_
_entity_poly.entity_id
_entity_poly.type
_entity_poly.pdbx_seq_one_letter_code
_entity_poly.pdbx_strand_id
1 'polypeptide(L)'
;MPLFGHDSRHAQPLLRPPRLQTLADAEDERHASWLELFFDLVFVVAIAQLAHELVENHSLLGFAIFAALFVPVFVAWQGFSFYADRFDTDDVVFRVVMLVAMLAIAALAVQIPEVTHGQTVGFAVAYVALRVLTISLNVRAFRHVPEARPLIGRYILAFSFSVALWTVSLAFPAPWRFVLWGIGLAVDIGVPAYSGPRFVRRIPLHASHIPERFALFTIIVLGESVVAIALGTAGSNWQTSSAVAAGLGFVAVACLWWIYFDVGAGLALRPGPMVAIGFIYTHLPMLTALTAVAAGVSLLIKEAGASELDTGTRWALCGGAAVYLCCVSVVHGATAQGVVPAIVRARLAVAGLLVALIFAGASLHSVTFAALLLAILVTLVAFETARNLRPDAHPSPQQDKSHGDLARDAEAEQR
;
A
#
# COMPACT_ATOMS: atom_id res chain seq x y z
N MET A 1 -40.03 -16.93 4.45
CA MET A 1 -38.79 -17.16 3.72
C MET A 1 -39.09 -17.08 2.24
N PRO A 2 -38.77 -15.99 1.54
CA PRO A 2 -38.52 -16.05 0.09
C PRO A 2 -37.09 -15.58 -0.16
N LEU A 3 -36.21 -16.53 -0.42
CA LEU A 3 -34.90 -16.35 -1.03
C LEU A 3 -35.12 -16.11 -2.52
N PHE A 4 -34.57 -15.03 -3.06
CA PHE A 4 -34.59 -14.51 -4.44
C PHE A 4 -35.62 -13.40 -4.71
N GLY A 5 -35.31 -12.19 -4.22
CA GLY A 5 -35.80 -10.98 -4.85
C GLY A 5 -35.23 -10.91 -6.27
N HIS A 6 -36.05 -11.03 -7.28
CA HIS A 6 -35.73 -10.71 -8.67
C HIS A 6 -35.58 -9.19 -8.76
N ASP A 7 -34.35 -8.73 -8.55
CA ASP A 7 -33.94 -7.40 -8.91
C ASP A 7 -33.88 -7.37 -10.46
N SER A 8 -34.80 -6.67 -11.07
CA SER A 8 -34.83 -6.43 -12.51
C SER A 8 -33.58 -5.61 -12.87
N ARG A 9 -32.47 -6.30 -13.12
CA ARG A 9 -31.27 -5.70 -13.69
C ARG A 9 -31.65 -5.18 -15.08
N HIS A 10 -31.99 -3.91 -15.16
CA HIS A 10 -31.98 -3.20 -16.43
C HIS A 10 -30.64 -3.48 -17.09
N ALA A 11 -30.64 -4.01 -18.32
CA ALA A 11 -29.43 -4.27 -19.09
C ALA A 11 -28.60 -2.99 -19.11
N GLN A 12 -27.48 -2.98 -18.38
CA GLN A 12 -26.63 -1.80 -18.32
C GLN A 12 -26.08 -1.53 -19.71
N PRO A 13 -26.14 -0.29 -20.22
CA PRO A 13 -25.62 0.00 -21.55
C PRO A 13 -24.14 -0.37 -21.62
N LEU A 14 -23.75 -1.09 -22.67
CA LEU A 14 -22.39 -1.60 -22.90
C LEU A 14 -21.32 -0.49 -22.90
N LEU A 15 -21.73 0.73 -23.22
CA LEU A 15 -20.89 1.92 -23.24
C LEU A 15 -21.54 2.99 -22.36
N ARG A 16 -20.93 3.28 -21.22
CA ARG A 16 -21.31 4.39 -20.34
C ARG A 16 -20.21 5.44 -20.29
N PRO A 17 -20.49 6.73 -20.49
CA PRO A 17 -19.49 7.76 -20.22
C PRO A 17 -19.11 7.74 -18.74
N PRO A 18 -17.83 7.99 -18.41
CA PRO A 18 -17.41 8.13 -17.03
C PRO A 18 -18.18 9.28 -16.36
N ARG A 19 -18.60 9.06 -15.12
CA ARG A 19 -19.26 10.06 -14.28
C ARG A 19 -18.31 10.44 -13.14
N LEU A 20 -18.24 11.74 -12.84
CA LEU A 20 -17.57 12.19 -11.64
C LEU A 20 -18.39 11.73 -10.43
N GLN A 21 -17.74 11.11 -9.47
CA GLN A 21 -18.36 10.80 -8.19
C GLN A 21 -18.51 12.09 -7.39
N THR A 22 -19.71 12.35 -6.91
CA THR A 22 -20.03 13.52 -6.10
C THR A 22 -20.04 13.16 -4.62
N LEU A 23 -19.91 14.17 -3.74
CA LEU A 23 -20.02 13.96 -2.29
C LEU A 23 -21.40 13.42 -1.88
N ALA A 24 -22.44 13.62 -2.69
CA ALA A 24 -23.78 13.05 -2.45
C ALA A 24 -23.82 11.54 -2.71
N ASP A 25 -22.99 11.03 -3.64
CA ASP A 25 -22.84 9.60 -3.88
C ASP A 25 -22.00 8.92 -2.76
N ALA A 26 -21.32 9.71 -1.92
CA ALA A 26 -20.46 9.23 -0.82
C ALA A 26 -21.24 8.83 0.44
N GLU A 27 -22.56 9.09 0.50
CA GLU A 27 -23.43 8.61 1.61
C GLU A 27 -23.76 7.11 1.46
N ASP A 28 -23.67 6.54 0.25
CA ASP A 28 -23.68 5.10 0.05
C ASP A 28 -22.26 4.54 0.25
N GLU A 29 -22.06 3.66 1.22
CA GLU A 29 -20.79 2.96 1.47
C GLU A 29 -20.39 2.20 0.20
N ARG A 30 -19.48 2.80 -0.58
CA ARG A 30 -18.94 2.16 -1.78
C ARG A 30 -17.84 1.20 -1.38
N HIS A 31 -18.06 -0.08 -1.61
CA HIS A 31 -17.05 -1.11 -1.51
C HIS A 31 -16.29 -1.28 -2.83
N ALA A 32 -15.04 -1.78 -2.73
CA ALA A 32 -14.24 -2.10 -3.90
C ALA A 32 -14.96 -3.13 -4.79
N SER A 33 -15.01 -2.87 -6.10
CA SER A 33 -15.63 -3.78 -7.05
C SER A 33 -14.80 -5.07 -7.22
N TRP A 34 -15.43 -6.18 -7.67
CA TRP A 34 -14.73 -7.43 -7.96
C TRP A 34 -13.60 -7.28 -8.97
N LEU A 35 -13.74 -6.36 -9.93
CA LEU A 35 -12.71 -6.05 -10.90
C LEU A 35 -11.52 -5.33 -10.26
N GLU A 36 -11.77 -4.42 -9.33
CA GLU A 36 -10.73 -3.73 -8.57
C GLU A 36 -9.97 -4.69 -7.65
N LEU A 37 -10.68 -5.62 -6.98
CA LEU A 37 -10.06 -6.67 -6.17
C LEU A 37 -9.18 -7.59 -7.01
N PHE A 38 -9.65 -7.98 -8.20
CA PHE A 38 -8.85 -8.80 -9.12
C PHE A 38 -7.63 -8.05 -9.65
N PHE A 39 -7.79 -6.75 -9.95
CA PHE A 39 -6.67 -5.89 -10.34
C PHE A 39 -5.61 -5.82 -9.25
N ASP A 40 -6.01 -5.59 -8.01
CA ASP A 40 -5.09 -5.54 -6.87
C ASP A 40 -4.36 -6.87 -6.66
N LEU A 41 -5.07 -7.99 -6.83
CA LEU A 41 -4.50 -9.33 -6.69
C LEU A 41 -3.38 -9.60 -7.70
N VAL A 42 -3.47 -9.08 -8.93
CA VAL A 42 -2.43 -9.29 -9.95
C VAL A 42 -1.09 -8.65 -9.55
N PHE A 43 -1.11 -7.61 -8.73
CA PHE A 43 0.13 -7.00 -8.22
C PHE A 43 0.92 -7.91 -7.28
N VAL A 44 0.29 -8.95 -6.71
CA VAL A 44 1.00 -9.96 -5.91
C VAL A 44 2.21 -10.49 -6.66
N VAL A 45 2.09 -10.73 -7.98
CA VAL A 45 3.20 -11.27 -8.78
C VAL A 45 4.38 -10.30 -8.83
N ALA A 46 4.13 -9.00 -8.97
CA ALA A 46 5.19 -7.99 -8.95
C ALA A 46 5.84 -7.86 -7.56
N ILE A 47 5.05 -7.92 -6.49
CA ILE A 47 5.55 -7.88 -5.11
C ILE A 47 6.40 -9.12 -4.81
N ALA A 48 5.97 -10.32 -5.26
CA ALA A 48 6.71 -11.56 -5.12
C ALA A 48 8.07 -11.50 -5.83
N GLN A 49 8.13 -10.98 -7.06
CA GLN A 49 9.39 -10.80 -7.77
C GLN A 49 10.31 -9.81 -7.06
N LEU A 50 9.79 -8.70 -6.55
CA LEU A 50 10.56 -7.74 -5.76
C LEU A 50 11.12 -8.35 -4.47
N ALA A 51 10.30 -9.14 -3.75
CA ALA A 51 10.76 -9.86 -2.56
C ALA A 51 11.84 -10.87 -2.91
N HIS A 52 11.68 -11.62 -4.01
CA HIS A 52 12.65 -12.59 -4.51
C HIS A 52 14.00 -11.93 -4.85
N GLU A 53 13.99 -10.80 -5.57
CA GLU A 53 15.21 -10.04 -5.88
C GLU A 53 15.96 -9.59 -4.63
N LEU A 54 15.23 -9.18 -3.58
CA LEU A 54 15.85 -8.82 -2.30
C LEU A 54 16.42 -10.05 -1.59
N VAL A 55 15.81 -11.23 -1.72
CA VAL A 55 16.35 -12.49 -1.19
C VAL A 55 17.64 -12.88 -1.89
N GLU A 56 17.72 -12.71 -3.21
CA GLU A 56 18.94 -13.03 -3.99
C GLU A 56 20.08 -12.01 -3.76
N ASN A 57 19.71 -10.75 -3.53
CA ASN A 57 20.70 -9.70 -3.25
C ASN A 57 20.25 -8.78 -2.10
N HIS A 58 20.57 -9.17 -0.88
CA HIS A 58 20.28 -8.41 0.35
C HIS A 58 21.45 -7.51 0.82
N SER A 59 22.34 -7.12 -0.10
CA SER A 59 23.33 -6.05 0.12
C SER A 59 22.66 -4.67 0.16
N LEU A 60 23.40 -3.65 0.64
CA LEU A 60 22.91 -2.27 0.64
C LEU A 60 22.46 -1.80 -0.77
N LEU A 61 23.21 -2.19 -1.81
CA LEU A 61 22.84 -1.90 -3.20
C LEU A 61 21.57 -2.66 -3.59
N GLY A 62 21.43 -3.93 -3.20
CA GLY A 62 20.23 -4.74 -3.43
C GLY A 62 19.00 -4.10 -2.81
N PHE A 63 19.06 -3.62 -1.57
CA PHE A 63 17.98 -2.85 -0.94
C PHE A 63 17.64 -1.58 -1.71
N ALA A 64 18.64 -0.85 -2.20
CA ALA A 64 18.41 0.37 -2.97
C ALA A 64 17.72 0.07 -4.32
N ILE A 65 18.14 -0.98 -5.03
CA ILE A 65 17.52 -1.42 -6.29
C ILE A 65 16.09 -1.91 -6.03
N PHE A 66 15.89 -2.75 -5.03
CA PHE A 66 14.57 -3.23 -4.60
C PHE A 66 13.62 -2.06 -4.33
N ALA A 67 14.02 -1.09 -3.50
CA ALA A 67 13.20 0.08 -3.20
C ALA A 67 12.95 0.94 -4.45
N ALA A 68 13.94 1.12 -5.32
CA ALA A 68 13.79 1.87 -6.56
C ALA A 68 12.80 1.21 -7.53
N LEU A 69 12.82 -0.13 -7.65
CA LEU A 69 11.89 -0.88 -8.49
C LEU A 69 10.47 -0.98 -7.89
N PHE A 70 10.35 -0.87 -6.57
CA PHE A 70 9.05 -0.81 -5.91
C PHE A 70 8.26 0.45 -6.30
N VAL A 71 8.94 1.58 -6.52
CA VAL A 71 8.30 2.86 -6.85
C VAL A 71 7.44 2.78 -8.12
N PRO A 72 7.92 2.34 -9.30
CA PRO A 72 7.09 2.25 -10.50
C PRO A 72 5.93 1.27 -10.36
N VAL A 73 6.10 0.17 -9.62
CA VAL A 73 5.01 -0.78 -9.32
C VAL A 73 3.90 -0.08 -8.52
N PHE A 74 4.27 0.63 -7.45
CA PHE A 74 3.32 1.38 -6.63
C PHE A 74 2.63 2.50 -7.41
N VAL A 75 3.38 3.28 -8.20
CA VAL A 75 2.84 4.38 -9.02
C VAL A 75 1.88 3.87 -10.11
N ALA A 76 2.16 2.70 -10.69
CA ALA A 76 1.25 2.06 -11.62
C ALA A 76 -0.07 1.69 -10.92
N TRP A 77 -0.03 1.02 -9.77
CA TRP A 77 -1.20 0.68 -8.97
C TRP A 77 -2.02 1.93 -8.58
N GLN A 78 -1.34 2.94 -8.04
CA GLN A 78 -1.94 4.20 -7.61
C GLN A 78 -2.70 4.90 -8.74
N GLY A 79 -2.15 4.91 -9.96
CA GLY A 79 -2.75 5.58 -11.11
C GLY A 79 -4.13 5.03 -11.46
N PHE A 80 -4.29 3.72 -11.51
CA PHE A 80 -5.57 3.06 -11.77
C PHE A 80 -6.53 3.18 -10.58
N SER A 81 -6.02 3.02 -9.36
CA SER A 81 -6.82 3.14 -8.13
C SER A 81 -7.42 4.53 -7.98
N PHE A 82 -6.68 5.58 -8.30
CA PHE A 82 -7.18 6.96 -8.24
C PHE A 82 -8.15 7.30 -9.38
N TYR A 83 -8.00 6.67 -10.53
CA TYR A 83 -9.00 6.81 -11.59
C TYR A 83 -10.31 6.15 -11.17
N ALA A 84 -10.27 4.91 -10.69
CA ALA A 84 -11.43 4.18 -10.23
C ALA A 84 -12.15 4.86 -9.05
N ASP A 85 -11.40 5.51 -8.14
CA ASP A 85 -11.95 6.27 -7.02
C ASP A 85 -12.72 7.52 -7.47
N ARG A 86 -12.22 8.21 -8.50
CA ARG A 86 -12.84 9.47 -8.96
C ARG A 86 -13.98 9.30 -9.93
N PHE A 87 -13.95 8.23 -10.70
CA PHE A 87 -14.92 8.02 -11.78
C PHE A 87 -15.68 6.72 -11.59
N ASP A 88 -17.00 6.87 -11.47
CA ASP A 88 -17.90 5.71 -11.55
C ASP A 88 -17.96 5.24 -13.00
N THR A 89 -17.20 4.21 -13.31
CA THR A 89 -17.12 3.59 -14.62
C THR A 89 -17.09 2.08 -14.46
N ASP A 90 -18.21 1.43 -14.73
CA ASP A 90 -18.27 -0.04 -14.84
C ASP A 90 -18.88 -0.41 -16.19
N ASP A 91 -18.16 -0.05 -17.28
CA ASP A 91 -18.53 -0.39 -18.64
C ASP A 91 -17.49 -1.30 -19.32
N VAL A 92 -17.83 -1.83 -20.49
CA VAL A 92 -16.97 -2.75 -21.24
C VAL A 92 -15.60 -2.14 -21.54
N VAL A 93 -15.53 -0.84 -21.87
CA VAL A 93 -14.24 -0.19 -22.18
C VAL A 93 -13.33 -0.16 -20.95
N PHE A 94 -13.86 0.23 -19.79
CA PHE A 94 -13.11 0.25 -18.55
C PHE A 94 -12.63 -1.17 -18.17
N ARG A 95 -13.52 -2.15 -18.24
CA ARG A 95 -13.18 -3.56 -17.95
C ARG A 95 -12.08 -4.08 -18.86
N VAL A 96 -12.16 -3.83 -20.18
CA VAL A 96 -11.12 -4.24 -21.12
C VAL A 96 -9.78 -3.56 -20.83
N VAL A 97 -9.78 -2.24 -20.57
CA VAL A 97 -8.56 -1.52 -20.22
C VAL A 97 -7.95 -2.06 -18.93
N MET A 98 -8.75 -2.37 -17.91
CA MET A 98 -8.27 -2.97 -16.66
C MET A 98 -7.67 -4.36 -16.89
N LEU A 99 -8.29 -5.22 -17.71
CA LEU A 99 -7.75 -6.55 -18.04
C LEU A 99 -6.43 -6.45 -18.82
N VAL A 100 -6.33 -5.51 -19.79
CA VAL A 100 -5.07 -5.26 -20.51
C VAL A 100 -4.00 -4.70 -19.56
N ALA A 101 -4.38 -3.85 -18.60
CA ALA A 101 -3.46 -3.36 -17.58
C ALA A 101 -2.96 -4.51 -16.68
N MET A 102 -3.82 -5.45 -16.28
CA MET A 102 -3.41 -6.64 -15.53
C MET A 102 -2.37 -7.47 -16.30
N LEU A 103 -2.56 -7.65 -17.61
CA LEU A 103 -1.57 -8.33 -18.46
C LEU A 103 -0.25 -7.55 -18.51
N ALA A 104 -0.30 -6.22 -18.62
CA ALA A 104 0.89 -5.37 -18.61
C ALA A 104 1.62 -5.39 -17.26
N ILE A 105 0.90 -5.51 -16.13
CA ILE A 105 1.48 -5.69 -14.79
C ILE A 105 2.18 -7.05 -14.70
N ALA A 106 1.56 -8.11 -15.18
CA ALA A 106 2.18 -9.44 -15.22
C ALA A 106 3.47 -9.42 -16.08
N ALA A 107 3.44 -8.75 -17.24
CA ALA A 107 4.62 -8.55 -18.07
C ALA A 107 5.71 -7.74 -17.36
N LEU A 108 5.33 -6.67 -16.64
CA LEU A 108 6.27 -5.87 -15.84
C LEU A 108 6.91 -6.70 -14.73
N ALA A 109 6.13 -7.52 -14.04
CA ALA A 109 6.61 -8.39 -12.97
C ALA A 109 7.68 -9.38 -13.47
N VAL A 110 7.46 -10.01 -14.61
CA VAL A 110 8.44 -10.93 -15.24
C VAL A 110 9.74 -10.21 -15.62
N GLN A 111 9.70 -8.91 -15.85
CA GLN A 111 10.87 -8.11 -16.21
C GLN A 111 11.66 -7.58 -15.01
N ILE A 112 11.17 -7.72 -13.78
CA ILE A 112 11.88 -7.23 -12.58
C ILE A 112 13.26 -7.89 -12.44
N PRO A 113 13.41 -9.22 -12.51
CA PRO A 113 14.73 -9.88 -12.47
C PRO A 113 15.65 -9.44 -13.62
N GLU A 114 15.10 -9.22 -14.79
CA GLU A 114 15.87 -8.82 -15.96
C GLU A 114 16.55 -7.45 -15.78
N VAL A 115 15.92 -6.53 -15.01
CA VAL A 115 16.51 -5.22 -14.70
C VAL A 115 17.79 -5.37 -13.89
N THR A 116 17.85 -6.26 -12.92
CA THR A 116 19.03 -6.52 -12.09
C THR A 116 20.15 -7.16 -12.91
N HIS A 117 19.80 -7.90 -13.96
CA HIS A 117 20.73 -8.45 -14.95
C HIS A 117 21.11 -7.47 -16.08
N GLY A 118 20.65 -6.20 -16.01
CA GLY A 118 20.96 -5.15 -16.99
C GLY A 118 20.04 -5.10 -18.20
N GLN A 119 19.05 -5.97 -18.30
CA GLN A 119 18.05 -6.01 -19.39
C GLN A 119 16.83 -5.16 -19.03
N THR A 120 16.91 -3.87 -19.26
CA THR A 120 15.92 -2.89 -18.76
C THR A 120 14.81 -2.55 -19.74
N VAL A 121 14.93 -2.98 -21.02
CA VAL A 121 14.00 -2.58 -22.09
C VAL A 121 12.59 -3.10 -21.84
N GLY A 122 12.45 -4.37 -21.50
CA GLY A 122 11.15 -5.00 -21.28
C GLY A 122 10.38 -4.35 -20.12
N PHE A 123 11.08 -4.04 -19.01
CA PHE A 123 10.51 -3.34 -17.87
C PHE A 123 10.01 -1.94 -18.25
N ALA A 124 10.83 -1.17 -18.98
CA ALA A 124 10.45 0.18 -19.42
C ALA A 124 9.24 0.15 -20.37
N VAL A 125 9.20 -0.79 -21.33
CA VAL A 125 8.07 -0.96 -22.26
C VAL A 125 6.79 -1.32 -21.51
N ALA A 126 6.85 -2.26 -20.56
CA ALA A 126 5.69 -2.64 -19.74
C ALA A 126 5.18 -1.46 -18.89
N TYR A 127 6.09 -0.69 -18.27
CA TYR A 127 5.71 0.51 -17.52
C TYR A 127 5.09 1.59 -18.42
N VAL A 128 5.67 1.87 -19.59
CA VAL A 128 5.11 2.79 -20.58
C VAL A 128 3.70 2.34 -21.00
N ALA A 129 3.49 1.05 -21.26
CA ALA A 129 2.17 0.51 -21.60
C ALA A 129 1.14 0.80 -20.49
N LEU A 130 1.47 0.56 -19.23
CA LEU A 130 0.61 0.87 -18.08
C LEU A 130 0.27 2.36 -18.00
N ARG A 131 1.26 3.24 -18.21
CA ARG A 131 1.03 4.68 -18.20
C ARG A 131 0.15 5.14 -19.36
N VAL A 132 0.35 4.58 -20.57
CA VAL A 132 -0.49 4.87 -21.75
C VAL A 132 -1.95 4.45 -21.50
N LEU A 133 -2.17 3.28 -20.89
CA LEU A 133 -3.51 2.84 -20.50
C LEU A 133 -4.16 3.79 -19.47
N THR A 134 -3.41 4.22 -18.45
CA THR A 134 -3.88 5.22 -17.47
C THR A 134 -4.21 6.55 -18.16
N ILE A 135 -3.37 7.01 -19.09
CA ILE A 135 -3.61 8.22 -19.89
C ILE A 135 -4.88 8.06 -20.72
N SER A 136 -5.10 6.91 -21.35
CA SER A 136 -6.29 6.67 -22.19
C SER A 136 -7.59 6.79 -21.40
N LEU A 137 -7.63 6.26 -20.17
CA LEU A 137 -8.75 6.43 -19.24
C LEU A 137 -8.96 7.92 -18.87
N ASN A 138 -7.87 8.63 -18.55
CA ASN A 138 -7.94 10.06 -18.25
C ASN A 138 -8.40 10.89 -19.45
N VAL A 139 -7.96 10.59 -20.67
CA VAL A 139 -8.44 11.25 -21.91
C VAL A 139 -9.94 11.01 -22.11
N ARG A 140 -10.40 9.78 -21.82
CA ARG A 140 -11.82 9.47 -21.87
C ARG A 140 -12.61 10.30 -20.86
N ALA A 141 -12.16 10.39 -19.61
CA ALA A 141 -12.80 11.22 -18.58
C ALA A 141 -12.76 12.72 -18.95
N PHE A 142 -11.64 13.21 -19.49
CA PHE A 142 -11.50 14.60 -19.95
C PHE A 142 -12.53 14.99 -21.01
N ARG A 143 -12.91 14.05 -21.90
CA ARG A 143 -13.90 14.29 -22.95
C ARG A 143 -15.32 14.36 -22.40
N HIS A 144 -15.65 13.52 -21.40
CA HIS A 144 -17.01 13.34 -20.93
C HIS A 144 -17.37 14.09 -19.64
N VAL A 145 -16.36 14.52 -18.85
CA VAL A 145 -16.57 15.18 -17.54
C VAL A 145 -15.93 16.58 -17.56
N PRO A 146 -16.69 17.61 -17.98
CA PRO A 146 -16.16 18.98 -18.10
C PRO A 146 -15.60 19.55 -16.79
N GLU A 147 -16.22 19.23 -15.65
CA GLU A 147 -15.86 19.70 -14.31
C GLU A 147 -14.46 19.23 -13.90
N ALA A 148 -14.06 18.05 -14.35
CA ALA A 148 -12.78 17.45 -14.03
C ALA A 148 -11.64 17.87 -14.97
N ARG A 149 -11.91 18.50 -16.11
CA ARG A 149 -10.93 18.88 -17.14
C ARG A 149 -9.71 19.62 -16.58
N PRO A 150 -9.82 20.61 -15.68
CA PRO A 150 -8.66 21.35 -15.21
C PRO A 150 -7.64 20.49 -14.44
N LEU A 151 -8.12 19.47 -13.72
CA LEU A 151 -7.28 18.52 -13.00
C LEU A 151 -6.72 17.45 -13.93
N ILE A 152 -7.62 16.82 -14.71
CA ILE A 152 -7.26 15.69 -15.60
C ILE A 152 -6.34 16.14 -16.72
N GLY A 153 -6.52 17.34 -17.27
CA GLY A 153 -5.62 17.89 -18.29
C GLY A 153 -4.18 17.99 -17.80
N ARG A 154 -3.96 18.32 -16.53
CA ARG A 154 -2.62 18.31 -15.91
C ARG A 154 -2.07 16.90 -15.76
N TYR A 155 -2.91 15.93 -15.37
CA TYR A 155 -2.48 14.53 -15.28
C TYR A 155 -2.10 13.98 -16.66
N ILE A 156 -2.90 14.23 -17.69
CA ILE A 156 -2.59 13.83 -19.07
C ILE A 156 -1.25 14.41 -19.49
N LEU A 157 -1.02 15.72 -19.30
CA LEU A 157 0.21 16.38 -19.69
C LEU A 157 1.43 15.80 -18.96
N ALA A 158 1.34 15.67 -17.64
CA ALA A 158 2.43 15.18 -16.81
C ALA A 158 2.75 13.72 -17.08
N PHE A 159 1.73 12.85 -17.15
CA PHE A 159 1.91 11.43 -17.44
C PHE A 159 2.42 11.22 -18.88
N SER A 160 2.00 12.04 -19.85
CA SER A 160 2.56 12.01 -21.22
C SER A 160 4.03 12.42 -21.22
N PHE A 161 4.41 13.42 -20.43
CA PHE A 161 5.82 13.81 -20.27
C PHE A 161 6.64 12.68 -19.62
N SER A 162 6.13 12.04 -18.58
CA SER A 162 6.77 10.86 -17.97
C SER A 162 6.94 9.73 -18.99
N VAL A 163 5.91 9.39 -19.76
CA VAL A 163 5.96 8.39 -20.84
C VAL A 163 7.03 8.74 -21.88
N ALA A 164 7.14 10.02 -22.27
CA ALA A 164 8.16 10.47 -23.21
C ALA A 164 9.58 10.25 -22.63
N LEU A 165 9.81 10.59 -21.35
CA LEU A 165 11.10 10.35 -20.68
C LEU A 165 11.45 8.85 -20.61
N TRP A 166 10.51 8.01 -20.26
CA TRP A 166 10.71 6.56 -20.20
C TRP A 166 10.98 5.98 -21.60
N THR A 167 10.29 6.47 -22.63
CA THR A 167 10.51 6.03 -24.02
C THR A 167 11.87 6.50 -24.54
N VAL A 168 12.22 7.77 -24.33
CA VAL A 168 13.52 8.35 -24.70
C VAL A 168 14.66 7.63 -23.97
N SER A 169 14.45 7.20 -22.73
CA SER A 169 15.45 6.48 -21.94
C SER A 169 15.96 5.22 -22.61
N LEU A 170 15.16 4.60 -23.48
CA LEU A 170 15.55 3.39 -24.20
C LEU A 170 16.75 3.61 -25.14
N ALA A 171 16.97 4.86 -25.60
CA ALA A 171 18.10 5.25 -26.43
C ALA A 171 19.38 5.55 -25.64
N PHE A 172 19.32 5.58 -24.29
CA PHE A 172 20.46 5.96 -23.47
C PHE A 172 21.02 4.76 -22.69
N PRO A 173 22.36 4.67 -22.52
CA PRO A 173 22.96 3.67 -21.62
C PRO A 173 22.78 4.07 -20.14
N ALA A 174 23.04 3.11 -19.23
CA ALA A 174 23.21 3.42 -17.83
C ALA A 174 24.41 4.40 -17.64
N PRO A 175 24.39 5.32 -16.67
CA PRO A 175 23.31 5.55 -15.68
C PRO A 175 22.19 6.47 -16.18
N TRP A 176 22.31 7.11 -17.34
CA TRP A 176 21.38 8.14 -17.83
C TRP A 176 19.95 7.62 -18.00
N ARG A 177 19.80 6.36 -18.37
CA ARG A 177 18.49 5.70 -18.45
C ARG A 177 17.76 5.79 -17.12
N PHE A 178 18.41 5.46 -16.02
CA PHE A 178 17.81 5.47 -14.68
C PHE A 178 17.54 6.89 -14.18
N VAL A 179 18.36 7.87 -14.58
CA VAL A 179 18.09 9.28 -14.31
C VAL A 179 16.78 9.72 -14.97
N LEU A 180 16.56 9.35 -16.24
CA LEU A 180 15.32 9.67 -16.94
C LEU A 180 14.10 8.97 -16.30
N TRP A 181 14.25 7.72 -15.85
CA TRP A 181 13.21 7.03 -15.08
C TRP A 181 12.88 7.77 -13.78
N GLY A 182 13.91 8.17 -13.05
CA GLY A 182 13.75 8.91 -11.80
C GLY A 182 13.02 10.25 -11.98
N ILE A 183 13.36 11.01 -13.05
CA ILE A 183 12.67 12.25 -13.38
C ILE A 183 11.21 11.98 -13.75
N GLY A 184 10.94 10.95 -14.58
CA GLY A 184 9.59 10.55 -14.94
C GLY A 184 8.74 10.19 -13.72
N LEU A 185 9.29 9.37 -12.81
CA LEU A 185 8.62 9.00 -11.56
C LEU A 185 8.40 10.21 -10.63
N ALA A 186 9.37 11.11 -10.54
CA ALA A 186 9.22 12.35 -9.76
C ALA A 186 8.07 13.22 -10.29
N VAL A 187 7.86 13.26 -11.61
CA VAL A 187 6.71 13.93 -12.22
C VAL A 187 5.41 13.19 -11.90
N ASP A 188 5.38 11.87 -12.03
CA ASP A 188 4.21 11.04 -11.75
C ASP A 188 3.76 11.14 -10.28
N ILE A 189 4.69 11.19 -9.35
CA ILE A 189 4.44 11.34 -7.90
C ILE A 189 4.11 12.81 -7.57
N GLY A 190 4.84 13.74 -8.16
CA GLY A 190 4.74 15.17 -7.86
C GLY A 190 3.43 15.81 -8.30
N VAL A 191 2.81 15.31 -9.39
CA VAL A 191 1.62 15.94 -9.95
C VAL A 191 0.42 15.93 -9.00
N PRO A 192 0.05 14.85 -8.31
CA PRO A 192 -0.99 14.89 -7.29
C PRO A 192 -0.65 15.83 -6.13
N ALA A 193 0.61 15.84 -5.70
CA ALA A 193 1.09 16.72 -4.64
C ALA A 193 1.08 18.20 -5.06
N TYR A 194 1.51 18.49 -6.31
CA TYR A 194 1.63 19.85 -6.85
C TYR A 194 0.31 20.42 -7.39
N SER A 195 -0.59 19.57 -7.87
CA SER A 195 -1.93 20.00 -8.32
C SER A 195 -2.72 20.69 -7.19
N GLY A 196 -2.19 20.57 -5.99
CA GLY A 196 -2.41 21.43 -4.85
C GLY A 196 -3.82 21.39 -4.25
N PRO A 197 -3.96 22.00 -3.09
CA PRO A 197 -5.21 22.06 -2.32
C PRO A 197 -6.41 22.61 -3.09
N ARG A 198 -6.16 23.42 -4.14
CA ARG A 198 -7.23 24.08 -4.92
C ARG A 198 -8.06 23.11 -5.78
N PHE A 199 -7.41 22.08 -6.36
CA PHE A 199 -8.10 21.12 -7.24
C PHE A 199 -8.62 19.91 -6.48
N VAL A 200 -7.87 19.42 -5.50
CA VAL A 200 -8.31 18.33 -4.59
C VAL A 200 -9.55 18.74 -3.79
N ARG A 201 -9.72 20.05 -3.48
CA ARG A 201 -10.96 20.55 -2.86
C ARG A 201 -12.19 20.49 -3.77
N ARG A 202 -12.02 20.57 -5.09
CA ARG A 202 -13.14 20.54 -6.05
C ARG A 202 -13.49 19.11 -6.47
N ILE A 203 -12.55 18.21 -6.45
CA ILE A 203 -12.68 16.80 -6.84
C ILE A 203 -11.92 15.98 -5.78
N PRO A 204 -12.47 15.87 -4.57
CA PRO A 204 -11.82 15.13 -3.49
C PRO A 204 -11.78 13.64 -3.83
N LEU A 205 -10.77 12.95 -3.28
CA LEU A 205 -10.77 11.50 -3.18
C LEU A 205 -11.78 11.09 -2.10
N HIS A 206 -12.43 9.96 -2.29
CA HIS A 206 -13.36 9.44 -1.30
C HIS A 206 -12.64 9.10 0.00
N ALA A 207 -13.09 9.70 1.10
CA ALA A 207 -12.45 9.59 2.40
C ALA A 207 -12.49 8.18 2.99
N SER A 208 -13.46 7.34 2.61
CA SER A 208 -13.62 5.94 3.05
C SER A 208 -13.06 4.94 2.04
N HIS A 209 -13.28 5.14 0.74
CA HIS A 209 -12.89 4.19 -0.30
C HIS A 209 -11.37 4.09 -0.49
N ILE A 210 -10.64 5.21 -0.44
CA ILE A 210 -9.16 5.20 -0.56
C ILE A 210 -8.50 4.39 0.57
N PRO A 211 -8.82 4.60 1.87
CA PRO A 211 -8.29 3.75 2.93
C PRO A 211 -8.61 2.26 2.76
N GLU A 212 -9.82 1.92 2.30
CA GLU A 212 -10.19 0.53 2.01
C GLU A 212 -9.28 -0.07 0.94
N ARG A 213 -9.03 0.64 -0.18
CA ARG A 213 -8.14 0.19 -1.25
C ARG A 213 -6.71 -0.02 -0.76
N PHE A 214 -6.17 0.89 0.06
CA PHE A 214 -4.84 0.74 0.64
C PHE A 214 -4.77 -0.41 1.65
N ALA A 215 -5.84 -0.65 2.43
CA ALA A 215 -5.92 -1.79 3.32
C ALA A 215 -5.95 -3.12 2.56
N LEU A 216 -6.74 -3.21 1.47
CA LEU A 216 -6.76 -4.39 0.59
C LEU A 216 -5.38 -4.64 -0.04
N PHE A 217 -4.71 -3.61 -0.53
CA PHE A 217 -3.35 -3.77 -1.07
C PHE A 217 -2.34 -4.19 0.01
N THR A 218 -2.48 -3.70 1.24
CA THR A 218 -1.65 -4.11 2.38
C THR A 218 -1.86 -5.59 2.72
N ILE A 219 -3.10 -6.10 2.67
CA ILE A 219 -3.39 -7.55 2.84
C ILE A 219 -2.69 -8.38 1.76
N ILE A 220 -2.70 -7.91 0.52
CA ILE A 220 -2.04 -8.59 -0.60
C ILE A 220 -0.54 -8.68 -0.37
N VAL A 221 0.10 -7.58 0.06
CA VAL A 221 1.53 -7.57 0.41
C VAL A 221 1.85 -8.48 1.59
N LEU A 222 0.97 -8.53 2.60
CA LEU A 222 1.09 -9.49 3.72
C LEU A 222 0.95 -10.94 3.25
N GLY A 223 0.07 -11.18 2.27
CA GLY A 223 -0.11 -12.50 1.66
C GLY A 223 1.18 -13.05 1.05
N GLU A 224 2.02 -12.18 0.46
CA GLU A 224 3.34 -12.57 -0.05
C GLU A 224 4.25 -13.11 1.06
N SER A 225 4.18 -12.56 2.27
CA SER A 225 4.92 -13.10 3.42
C SER A 225 4.52 -14.55 3.74
N VAL A 226 3.24 -14.91 3.58
CA VAL A 226 2.75 -16.27 3.79
C VAL A 226 3.27 -17.21 2.69
N VAL A 227 3.27 -16.75 1.44
CA VAL A 227 3.84 -17.51 0.30
C VAL A 227 5.35 -17.73 0.50
N ALA A 228 6.08 -16.69 0.91
CA ALA A 228 7.52 -16.77 1.21
C ALA A 228 7.82 -17.80 2.32
N ILE A 229 6.99 -17.86 3.37
CA ILE A 229 7.08 -18.86 4.45
C ILE A 229 6.86 -20.27 3.89
N ALA A 230 5.81 -20.46 3.10
CA ALA A 230 5.48 -21.76 2.54
C ALA A 230 6.58 -22.30 1.63
N LEU A 231 7.09 -21.46 0.70
CA LEU A 231 8.16 -21.82 -0.22
C LEU A 231 9.50 -22.04 0.49
N GLY A 232 9.85 -21.19 1.45
CA GLY A 232 11.07 -21.33 2.25
C GLY A 232 11.09 -22.63 3.06
N THR A 233 9.95 -22.98 3.66
CA THR A 233 9.80 -24.22 4.43
C THR A 233 9.86 -25.47 3.54
N ALA A 234 9.19 -25.43 2.38
CA ALA A 234 9.23 -26.54 1.42
C ALA A 234 10.65 -26.81 0.91
N GLY A 235 11.45 -25.77 0.67
CA GLY A 235 12.84 -25.86 0.24
C GLY A 235 13.82 -26.37 1.31
N SER A 236 13.44 -26.36 2.60
CA SER A 236 14.31 -26.73 3.74
C SER A 236 14.24 -28.20 4.17
N ASN A 237 13.55 -29.07 3.39
CA ASN A 237 13.31 -30.47 3.76
C ASN A 237 12.72 -30.68 5.17
N TRP A 238 11.93 -29.72 5.67
CA TRP A 238 11.25 -29.77 6.96
C TRP A 238 12.18 -29.96 8.18
N GLN A 239 13.37 -29.37 8.13
CA GLN A 239 14.25 -29.37 9.31
C GLN A 239 13.54 -28.64 10.47
N THR A 240 13.72 -29.14 11.68
CA THR A 240 13.05 -28.58 12.88
C THR A 240 13.37 -27.09 13.08
N SER A 241 14.63 -26.67 12.85
CA SER A 241 15.05 -25.26 12.93
C SER A 241 14.31 -24.38 11.93
N SER A 242 14.14 -24.85 10.67
CA SER A 242 13.43 -24.13 9.62
C SER A 242 11.93 -24.05 9.91
N ALA A 243 11.33 -25.13 10.45
CA ALA A 243 9.93 -25.12 10.86
C ALA A 243 9.67 -24.14 12.02
N VAL A 244 10.59 -24.10 13.00
CA VAL A 244 10.52 -23.13 14.12
C VAL A 244 10.69 -21.70 13.59
N ALA A 245 11.67 -21.45 12.72
CA ALA A 245 11.87 -20.14 12.10
C ALA A 245 10.66 -19.68 11.30
N ALA A 246 10.03 -20.57 10.54
CA ALA A 246 8.80 -20.31 9.80
C ALA A 246 7.64 -19.94 10.74
N GLY A 247 7.46 -20.66 11.85
CA GLY A 247 6.45 -20.34 12.86
C GLY A 247 6.67 -18.98 13.51
N LEU A 248 7.91 -18.67 13.91
CA LEU A 248 8.28 -17.37 14.48
C LEU A 248 8.07 -16.24 13.45
N GLY A 249 8.47 -16.45 12.19
CA GLY A 249 8.26 -15.51 11.10
C GLY A 249 6.78 -15.24 10.83
N PHE A 250 5.95 -16.30 10.80
CA PHE A 250 4.51 -16.17 10.63
C PHE A 250 3.88 -15.31 11.73
N VAL A 251 4.19 -15.59 13.00
CA VAL A 251 3.63 -14.82 14.13
C VAL A 251 4.15 -13.37 14.11
N ALA A 252 5.40 -13.12 13.68
CA ALA A 252 5.91 -11.76 13.51
C ALA A 252 5.12 -10.99 12.44
N VAL A 253 4.84 -11.61 11.28
CA VAL A 253 3.98 -11.03 10.24
C VAL A 253 2.55 -10.80 10.74
N ALA A 254 2.00 -11.74 11.51
CA ALA A 254 0.68 -11.60 12.14
C ALA A 254 0.63 -10.42 13.13
N CYS A 255 1.72 -10.14 13.86
CA CYS A 255 1.83 -8.94 14.70
C CYS A 255 1.77 -7.65 13.85
N LEU A 256 2.48 -7.60 12.71
CA LEU A 256 2.42 -6.44 11.82
C LEU A 256 1.02 -6.25 11.22
N TRP A 257 0.36 -7.35 10.82
CA TRP A 257 -1.05 -7.34 10.42
C TRP A 257 -1.94 -6.76 11.53
N TRP A 258 -1.79 -7.23 12.76
CA TRP A 258 -2.58 -6.78 13.91
C TRP A 258 -2.43 -5.27 14.13
N ILE A 259 -1.18 -4.78 14.15
CA ILE A 259 -0.88 -3.35 14.35
C ILE A 259 -1.53 -2.47 13.29
N TYR A 260 -1.65 -2.92 12.04
CA TYR A 260 -2.28 -2.15 10.97
C TYR A 260 -3.81 -2.18 11.06
N PHE A 261 -4.40 -3.35 11.29
CA PHE A 261 -5.85 -3.55 11.15
C PHE A 261 -6.64 -3.29 12.42
N ASP A 262 -6.03 -3.39 13.61
CA ASP A 262 -6.71 -3.19 14.90
C ASP A 262 -7.11 -1.72 15.14
N VAL A 263 -6.36 -0.76 14.64
CA VAL A 263 -6.54 0.68 14.95
C VAL A 263 -7.08 1.50 13.79
N GLY A 264 -6.88 1.09 12.54
CA GLY A 264 -7.04 2.06 11.45
C GLY A 264 -7.54 1.59 10.10
N ALA A 265 -7.68 0.29 9.88
CA ALA A 265 -8.09 -0.21 8.59
C ALA A 265 -9.56 0.15 8.28
N GLY A 266 -9.80 0.76 7.11
CA GLY A 266 -11.15 1.12 6.68
C GLY A 266 -11.73 2.39 7.33
N LEU A 267 -11.00 3.06 8.23
CA LEU A 267 -11.46 4.32 8.80
C LEU A 267 -11.30 5.47 7.82
N ALA A 268 -12.33 6.33 7.76
CA ALA A 268 -12.30 7.54 6.96
C ALA A 268 -11.10 8.44 7.30
N LEU A 269 -10.53 9.09 6.29
CA LEU A 269 -9.46 10.06 6.50
C LEU A 269 -9.98 11.33 7.14
N ARG A 270 -9.15 11.96 7.98
CA ARG A 270 -9.41 13.33 8.42
C ARG A 270 -9.44 14.28 7.22
N PRO A 271 -10.33 15.30 7.25
CA PRO A 271 -10.39 16.28 6.18
C PRO A 271 -9.06 17.00 6.00
N GLY A 272 -8.60 17.12 4.76
CA GLY A 272 -7.45 17.94 4.41
C GLY A 272 -6.59 17.30 3.31
N PRO A 273 -6.20 18.10 2.30
CA PRO A 273 -5.43 17.58 1.16
C PRO A 273 -4.04 17.10 1.58
N MET A 274 -3.39 17.74 2.56
CA MET A 274 -2.09 17.32 3.07
C MET A 274 -2.18 16.02 3.87
N VAL A 275 -3.31 15.78 4.56
CA VAL A 275 -3.57 14.52 5.28
C VAL A 275 -3.68 13.38 4.28
N ALA A 276 -4.46 13.57 3.21
CA ALA A 276 -4.61 12.57 2.15
C ALA A 276 -3.27 12.28 1.44
N ILE A 277 -2.49 13.33 1.11
CA ILE A 277 -1.16 13.19 0.52
C ILE A 277 -0.23 12.41 1.47
N GLY A 278 -0.18 12.79 2.73
CA GLY A 278 0.62 12.10 3.75
C GLY A 278 0.24 10.63 3.88
N PHE A 279 -1.06 10.32 3.96
CA PHE A 279 -1.57 8.95 4.00
C PHE A 279 -1.11 8.14 2.78
N ILE A 280 -1.36 8.64 1.58
CA ILE A 280 -1.07 7.95 0.32
C ILE A 280 0.42 7.66 0.16
N TYR A 281 1.27 8.68 0.31
CA TYR A 281 2.70 8.52 0.05
C TYR A 281 3.47 7.85 1.18
N THR A 282 2.93 7.83 2.40
CA THR A 282 3.52 7.03 3.50
C THR A 282 3.30 5.52 3.28
N HIS A 283 2.27 5.12 2.53
CA HIS A 283 2.10 3.71 2.18
C HIS A 283 3.20 3.18 1.26
N LEU A 284 3.83 4.01 0.42
CA LEU A 284 4.95 3.55 -0.42
C LEU A 284 6.10 2.98 0.43
N PRO A 285 6.75 3.73 1.34
CA PRO A 285 7.79 3.16 2.20
C PRO A 285 7.26 2.08 3.15
N MET A 286 6.00 2.17 3.59
CA MET A 286 5.37 1.16 4.46
C MET A 286 5.28 -0.20 3.77
N LEU A 287 4.75 -0.25 2.55
CA LEU A 287 4.58 -1.48 1.77
C LEU A 287 5.92 -2.03 1.29
N THR A 288 6.86 -1.15 0.90
CA THR A 288 8.25 -1.53 0.61
C THR A 288 8.91 -2.21 1.82
N ALA A 289 8.75 -1.63 3.01
CA ALA A 289 9.27 -2.18 4.25
C ALA A 289 8.62 -3.54 4.62
N LEU A 290 7.33 -3.66 4.43
CA LEU A 290 6.58 -4.90 4.67
C LEU A 290 7.05 -6.02 3.72
N THR A 291 7.28 -5.71 2.44
CA THR A 291 7.85 -6.65 1.46
C THR A 291 9.29 -7.03 1.83
N ALA A 292 10.08 -6.09 2.36
CA ALA A 292 11.41 -6.42 2.88
C ALA A 292 11.35 -7.38 4.07
N VAL A 293 10.36 -7.23 4.98
CA VAL A 293 10.12 -8.19 6.06
C VAL A 293 9.78 -9.58 5.49
N ALA A 294 8.95 -9.66 4.44
CA ALA A 294 8.63 -10.93 3.79
C ALA A 294 9.89 -11.63 3.23
N ALA A 295 10.75 -10.88 2.54
CA ALA A 295 12.05 -11.37 2.08
C ALA A 295 12.93 -11.80 3.26
N GLY A 296 12.99 -11.03 4.34
CA GLY A 296 13.72 -11.33 5.57
C GLY A 296 13.25 -12.62 6.24
N VAL A 297 11.94 -12.90 6.24
CA VAL A 297 11.40 -14.17 6.76
C VAL A 297 11.82 -15.35 5.89
N SER A 298 11.82 -15.20 4.56
CA SER A 298 12.35 -16.22 3.65
C SER A 298 13.82 -16.52 3.91
N LEU A 299 14.65 -15.49 4.08
CA LEU A 299 16.08 -15.61 4.44
C LEU A 299 16.26 -16.26 5.80
N LEU A 300 15.49 -15.85 6.82
CA LEU A 300 15.51 -16.44 8.15
C LEU A 300 15.27 -17.96 8.11
N ILE A 301 14.34 -18.43 7.29
CA ILE A 301 14.04 -19.85 7.14
C ILE A 301 15.23 -20.58 6.46
N LYS A 302 15.83 -19.97 5.45
CA LYS A 302 17.02 -20.51 4.77
C LYS A 302 18.22 -20.60 5.73
N GLU A 303 18.37 -19.62 6.60
CA GLU A 303 19.48 -19.49 7.55
C GLU A 303 19.18 -20.07 8.95
N ALA A 304 18.06 -20.79 9.13
CA ALA A 304 17.57 -21.22 10.45
C ALA A 304 18.53 -22.13 11.24
N GLY A 305 19.44 -22.82 10.56
CA GLY A 305 20.51 -23.64 11.16
C GLY A 305 21.83 -22.92 11.38
N ALA A 306 21.96 -21.66 10.97
CA ALA A 306 23.20 -20.90 11.08
C ALA A 306 23.44 -20.41 12.51
N SER A 307 24.71 -20.33 12.90
CA SER A 307 25.13 -19.75 14.17
C SER A 307 24.86 -18.25 14.28
N GLU A 308 24.79 -17.56 13.15
CA GLU A 308 24.53 -16.12 13.02
C GLU A 308 23.68 -15.86 11.78
N LEU A 309 22.81 -14.85 11.84
CA LEU A 309 22.09 -14.36 10.67
C LEU A 309 22.96 -13.39 9.86
N ASP A 310 22.82 -13.45 8.54
CA ASP A 310 23.44 -12.45 7.66
C ASP A 310 22.97 -11.03 8.01
N THR A 311 23.85 -10.06 7.77
CA THR A 311 23.56 -8.65 8.04
C THR A 311 22.36 -8.15 7.25
N GLY A 312 22.23 -8.55 5.98
CA GLY A 312 21.08 -8.19 5.14
C GLY A 312 19.78 -8.79 5.66
N THR A 313 19.80 -10.04 6.13
CA THR A 313 18.64 -10.69 6.76
C THR A 313 18.16 -9.91 7.99
N ARG A 314 19.11 -9.49 8.86
CA ARG A 314 18.79 -8.67 10.04
C ARG A 314 18.19 -7.31 9.65
N TRP A 315 18.73 -6.66 8.62
CA TRP A 315 18.16 -5.40 8.09
C TRP A 315 16.78 -5.60 7.47
N ALA A 316 16.57 -6.67 6.71
CA ALA A 316 15.27 -6.97 6.11
C ALA A 316 14.19 -7.16 7.19
N LEU A 317 14.48 -7.93 8.23
CA LEU A 317 13.54 -8.19 9.33
C LEU A 317 13.36 -6.96 10.23
N CYS A 318 14.40 -6.52 10.90
CA CYS A 318 14.30 -5.48 11.91
C CYS A 318 14.23 -4.08 11.32
N GLY A 319 15.00 -3.77 10.27
CA GLY A 319 14.96 -2.50 9.55
C GLY A 319 13.62 -2.31 8.86
N GLY A 320 13.12 -3.35 8.16
CA GLY A 320 11.80 -3.36 7.56
C GLY A 320 10.71 -3.13 8.60
N ALA A 321 10.69 -3.90 9.70
CA ALA A 321 9.70 -3.71 10.76
C ALA A 321 9.79 -2.32 11.43
N ALA A 322 10.99 -1.76 11.62
CA ALA A 322 11.16 -0.43 12.18
C ALA A 322 10.57 0.67 11.27
N VAL A 323 10.88 0.63 9.97
CA VAL A 323 10.30 1.56 8.97
C VAL A 323 8.80 1.40 8.92
N TYR A 324 8.29 0.16 8.91
CA TYR A 324 6.86 -0.12 8.94
C TYR A 324 6.18 0.54 10.15
N LEU A 325 6.71 0.37 11.38
CA LEU A 325 6.14 0.96 12.60
C LEU A 325 6.12 2.50 12.58
N CYS A 326 7.15 3.12 12.02
CA CYS A 326 7.17 4.56 11.80
C CYS A 326 6.06 4.99 10.83
N CYS A 327 5.95 4.32 9.69
CA CYS A 327 4.98 4.63 8.64
C CYS A 327 3.54 4.42 9.12
N VAL A 328 3.24 3.28 9.78
CA VAL A 328 1.88 2.99 10.27
C VAL A 328 1.43 4.01 11.33
N SER A 329 2.36 4.60 12.08
CA SER A 329 2.05 5.68 13.01
C SER A 329 1.55 6.94 12.28
N VAL A 330 2.14 7.27 11.14
CA VAL A 330 1.69 8.39 10.29
C VAL A 330 0.35 8.06 9.63
N VAL A 331 0.20 6.85 9.10
CA VAL A 331 -1.03 6.37 8.45
C VAL A 331 -2.22 6.44 9.41
N HIS A 332 -2.10 5.85 10.60
CA HIS A 332 -3.15 5.91 11.61
C HIS A 332 -3.40 7.33 12.13
N GLY A 333 -2.34 8.14 12.22
CA GLY A 333 -2.47 9.55 12.53
C GLY A 333 -3.29 10.35 11.50
N ALA A 334 -3.44 9.87 10.28
CA ALA A 334 -4.24 10.51 9.23
C ALA A 334 -5.72 10.10 9.25
N THR A 335 -6.11 9.05 10.00
CA THR A 335 -7.50 8.60 10.10
C THR A 335 -8.34 9.49 11.01
N ALA A 336 -9.67 9.42 10.89
CA ALA A 336 -10.62 10.23 11.66
C ALA A 336 -10.48 10.01 13.18
N GLN A 337 -10.21 8.79 13.61
CA GLN A 337 -9.98 8.47 15.02
C GLN A 337 -8.60 8.92 15.51
N GLY A 338 -7.63 9.04 14.59
CA GLY A 338 -6.24 9.32 14.93
C GLY A 338 -5.58 8.16 15.68
N VAL A 339 -4.49 8.44 16.36
CA VAL A 339 -3.77 7.46 17.18
C VAL A 339 -3.35 8.08 18.51
N VAL A 340 -3.48 7.33 19.59
CA VAL A 340 -3.10 7.77 20.93
C VAL A 340 -1.60 8.06 20.99
N PRO A 341 -1.14 9.22 21.49
CA PRO A 341 0.29 9.57 21.53
C PRO A 341 1.18 8.56 22.25
N ALA A 342 0.64 7.81 23.22
CA ALA A 342 1.37 6.75 23.91
C ALA A 342 1.68 5.56 22.97
N ILE A 343 0.76 5.23 22.06
CA ILE A 343 0.97 4.18 21.05
C ILE A 343 2.05 4.60 20.06
N VAL A 344 2.01 5.85 19.58
CA VAL A 344 3.06 6.38 18.68
C VAL A 344 4.43 6.31 19.36
N ARG A 345 4.55 6.74 20.61
CA ARG A 345 5.81 6.67 21.36
C ARG A 345 6.30 5.24 21.54
N ALA A 346 5.40 4.30 21.84
CA ALA A 346 5.73 2.89 21.96
C ALA A 346 6.25 2.32 20.63
N ARG A 347 5.58 2.61 19.51
CA ARG A 347 6.02 2.18 18.17
C ARG A 347 7.40 2.74 17.81
N LEU A 348 7.67 4.02 18.07
CA LEU A 348 8.98 4.63 17.83
C LEU A 348 10.07 4.05 18.76
N ALA A 349 9.74 3.79 20.02
CA ALA A 349 10.68 3.12 20.95
C ALA A 349 11.01 1.70 20.48
N VAL A 350 10.00 0.94 20.05
CA VAL A 350 10.18 -0.40 19.49
C VAL A 350 10.96 -0.35 18.18
N ALA A 351 10.70 0.61 17.29
CA ALA A 351 11.48 0.79 16.08
C ALA A 351 12.97 1.02 16.41
N GLY A 352 13.27 1.87 17.41
CA GLY A 352 14.65 2.06 17.90
C GLY A 352 15.25 0.78 18.49
N LEU A 353 14.48 0.01 19.25
CA LEU A 353 14.91 -1.28 19.81
C LEU A 353 15.21 -2.31 18.71
N LEU A 354 14.38 -2.38 17.66
CA LEU A 354 14.62 -3.24 16.50
C LEU A 354 15.90 -2.86 15.76
N VAL A 355 16.14 -1.56 15.57
CA VAL A 355 17.41 -1.09 14.99
C VAL A 355 18.60 -1.47 15.89
N ALA A 356 18.47 -1.32 17.20
CA ALA A 356 19.52 -1.77 18.13
C ALA A 356 19.77 -3.29 18.06
N LEU A 357 18.69 -4.09 17.87
CA LEU A 357 18.80 -5.54 17.73
C LEU A 357 19.60 -5.96 16.48
N ILE A 358 19.58 -5.18 15.38
CA ILE A 358 20.41 -5.44 14.19
C ILE A 358 21.89 -5.57 14.57
N PHE A 359 22.37 -4.71 15.45
CA PHE A 359 23.78 -4.65 15.87
C PHE A 359 24.06 -5.57 17.07
N ALA A 360 23.25 -5.48 18.12
CA ALA A 360 23.42 -6.27 19.34
C ALA A 360 23.18 -7.77 19.12
N GLY A 361 22.34 -8.11 18.13
CA GLY A 361 22.01 -9.50 17.77
C GLY A 361 22.96 -10.13 16.73
N ALA A 362 24.05 -9.47 16.38
CA ALA A 362 24.96 -9.93 15.33
C ALA A 362 25.56 -11.33 15.57
N SER A 363 25.82 -11.67 16.81
CA SER A 363 26.35 -12.98 17.23
C SER A 363 25.32 -13.95 17.76
N LEU A 364 24.03 -13.64 17.61
CA LEU A 364 22.94 -14.51 18.08
C LEU A 364 22.63 -15.60 17.05
N HIS A 365 22.38 -16.79 17.56
CA HIS A 365 21.84 -17.88 16.75
C HIS A 365 20.52 -17.46 16.09
N SER A 366 20.29 -17.85 14.84
CA SER A 366 19.15 -17.44 13.99
C SER A 366 17.78 -17.53 14.68
N VAL A 367 17.50 -18.66 15.32
CA VAL A 367 16.22 -18.88 16.03
C VAL A 367 16.11 -17.98 17.27
N THR A 368 17.21 -17.74 17.99
CA THR A 368 17.24 -16.84 19.15
C THR A 368 16.95 -15.40 18.73
N PHE A 369 17.56 -14.94 17.64
CA PHE A 369 17.30 -13.62 17.06
C PHE A 369 15.83 -13.47 16.70
N ALA A 370 15.25 -14.46 15.99
CA ALA A 370 13.85 -14.46 15.60
C ALA A 370 12.90 -14.45 16.81
N ALA A 371 13.24 -15.20 17.87
CA ALA A 371 12.45 -15.22 19.11
C ALA A 371 12.47 -13.86 19.83
N LEU A 372 13.61 -13.17 19.86
CA LEU A 372 13.71 -11.82 20.42
C LEU A 372 12.92 -10.80 19.60
N LEU A 373 13.06 -10.82 18.27
CA LEU A 373 12.25 -9.99 17.38
C LEU A 373 10.76 -10.19 17.66
N LEU A 374 10.31 -11.43 17.71
CA LEU A 374 8.92 -11.77 17.99
C LEU A 374 8.47 -11.29 19.37
N ALA A 375 9.27 -11.50 20.41
CA ALA A 375 8.95 -11.06 21.78
C ALA A 375 8.74 -9.54 21.85
N ILE A 376 9.56 -8.77 21.13
CA ILE A 376 9.44 -7.31 21.02
C ILE A 376 8.10 -6.93 20.33
N LEU A 377 7.77 -7.57 19.21
CA LEU A 377 6.52 -7.27 18.47
C LEU A 377 5.27 -7.69 19.24
N VAL A 378 5.27 -8.87 19.87
CA VAL A 378 4.14 -9.34 20.72
C VAL A 378 3.93 -8.40 21.90
N THR A 379 5.00 -7.93 22.54
CA THR A 379 4.90 -6.96 23.63
C THR A 379 4.25 -5.65 23.18
N LEU A 380 4.60 -5.18 21.98
CA LEU A 380 3.97 -3.98 21.39
C LEU A 380 2.48 -4.21 21.12
N VAL A 381 2.12 -5.33 20.47
CA VAL A 381 0.71 -5.68 20.21
C VAL A 381 -0.09 -5.77 21.51
N ALA A 382 0.42 -6.46 22.52
CA ALA A 382 -0.23 -6.57 23.83
C ALA A 382 -0.42 -5.19 24.49
N PHE A 383 0.57 -4.31 24.40
CA PHE A 383 0.47 -2.93 24.91
C PHE A 383 -0.60 -2.12 24.18
N GLU A 384 -0.63 -2.17 22.83
CA GLU A 384 -1.60 -1.42 22.01
C GLU A 384 -3.03 -1.92 22.30
N THR A 385 -3.25 -3.23 22.29
CA THR A 385 -4.55 -3.83 22.59
C THR A 385 -5.03 -3.46 24.00
N ALA A 386 -4.15 -3.52 25.01
CA ALA A 386 -4.51 -3.13 26.38
C ALA A 386 -4.85 -1.63 26.50
N ARG A 387 -4.28 -0.78 25.64
CA ARG A 387 -4.60 0.64 25.60
C ARG A 387 -5.93 0.94 24.89
N ASN A 388 -6.22 0.23 23.80
CA ASN A 388 -7.47 0.38 23.04
C ASN A 388 -8.69 -0.11 23.84
N LEU A 389 -8.51 -1.08 24.73
CA LEU A 389 -9.58 -1.61 25.60
C LEU A 389 -9.93 -0.70 26.79
N ARG A 390 -9.19 0.39 27.05
CA ARG A 390 -9.49 1.31 28.15
C ARG A 390 -10.64 2.25 27.76
N PRO A 391 -11.71 2.36 28.59
CA PRO A 391 -12.90 3.17 28.28
C PRO A 391 -12.63 4.67 28.03
N ASP A 392 -11.52 5.19 28.56
CA ASP A 392 -11.17 6.61 28.45
C ASP A 392 -10.49 6.99 27.13
N ALA A 393 -10.26 6.02 26.23
CA ALA A 393 -9.51 6.25 25.00
C ALA A 393 -10.33 6.93 23.89
N HIS A 394 -11.66 6.85 23.92
CA HIS A 394 -12.54 7.46 22.91
C HIS A 394 -13.81 8.03 23.60
N PRO A 395 -13.98 9.36 23.68
CA PRO A 395 -15.28 9.93 24.02
C PRO A 395 -16.26 9.52 22.92
N SER A 396 -17.31 8.76 23.28
CA SER A 396 -18.33 8.33 22.33
C SER A 396 -19.04 9.53 21.72
N PRO A 397 -19.20 9.62 20.39
CA PRO A 397 -19.88 10.75 19.72
C PRO A 397 -21.35 10.91 20.12
N GLN A 398 -21.94 9.96 20.82
CA GLN A 398 -23.34 10.01 21.30
C GLN A 398 -23.54 10.82 22.59
N GLN A 399 -22.52 11.03 23.43
CA GLN A 399 -22.68 11.81 24.64
C GLN A 399 -22.74 13.34 24.42
N ASP A 400 -22.17 13.83 23.32
CA ASP A 400 -22.20 15.26 23.01
C ASP A 400 -23.57 15.71 22.43
N LYS A 401 -24.31 14.80 21.78
CA LYS A 401 -25.68 15.11 21.29
C LYS A 401 -26.70 15.12 22.42
N SER A 402 -26.57 14.26 23.44
CA SER A 402 -27.54 14.21 24.54
C SER A 402 -27.46 15.42 25.46
N HIS A 403 -26.27 16.01 25.63
CA HIS A 403 -26.14 17.25 26.45
C HIS A 403 -26.55 18.51 25.69
N GLY A 404 -26.39 18.54 24.35
CA GLY A 404 -26.86 19.64 23.50
C GLY A 404 -28.38 19.70 23.36
N ASP A 405 -29.03 18.55 23.27
CA ASP A 405 -30.49 18.48 23.14
C ASP A 405 -31.19 18.74 24.51
N LEU A 406 -30.66 18.22 25.62
CA LEU A 406 -31.19 18.50 26.95
C LEU A 406 -31.03 19.99 27.33
N ALA A 407 -30.00 20.68 26.88
CA ALA A 407 -29.83 22.10 27.12
C ALA A 407 -30.82 22.95 26.28
N ARG A 408 -31.15 22.52 25.05
CA ARG A 408 -32.14 23.21 24.20
C ARG A 408 -33.57 23.01 24.68
N ASP A 409 -33.90 21.82 25.18
CA ASP A 409 -35.23 21.53 25.72
C ASP A 409 -35.47 22.30 27.05
N ALA A 410 -34.43 22.47 27.88
CA ALA A 410 -34.51 23.28 29.11
C ALA A 410 -34.66 24.79 28.83
N GLU A 411 -34.09 25.33 27.74
CA GLU A 411 -34.29 26.71 27.33
C GLU A 411 -35.67 26.95 26.66
N ALA A 412 -36.26 25.92 26.05
CA ALA A 412 -37.60 26.01 25.44
C ALA A 412 -38.73 26.00 26.48
N GLU A 413 -38.54 25.32 27.64
CA GLU A 413 -39.52 25.34 28.75
C GLU A 413 -39.50 26.62 29.61
N GLN A 414 -38.48 27.47 29.46
CA GLN A 414 -38.36 28.73 30.19
C GLN A 414 -38.87 29.95 29.41
N ARG A 415 -39.41 29.78 28.19
CA ARG A 415 -40.05 30.85 27.40
C ARG A 415 -41.53 30.58 27.24
#